data_22fed1dd76b7972fb4e7a9142165d27b
#
_entry.id   22fed1dd76b7972fb4e7a9142165d27b
#
_cell.length_a   1.000
_cell.length_b   1.000
_cell.length_c   1.000
_cell.angle_alpha   90.00
_cell.angle_beta   90.00
_cell.angle_gamma   90.00
#
_symmetry.space_group_name_H-M   'P 1'
#
loop_
_entity.id
_entity.type
_entity.pdbx_description
1 polymer ?
#
loop_
_entity_poly.entity_id
_entity_poly.type
_entity_poly.pdbx_seq_one_letter_code
_entity_poly.pdbx_strand_id
1 'polypeptide(L)'
;MKLDWDLHELVEFGDRLVDADGFEQYMKKATQEIAKKLHQTLIKHTPVDFGNLQMGWRTSENYSYMVEVVGNGYEVTLFNRTLYALWVNDGHKQRPGRFIPGYWEGSHFRYDPNADSGMVLKKPWVQGRFFVEKSVLELENSVVIERIVNAQLKKWYRWCVNGK
;
A
#
# COMPACT_ATOMS: atom_id res chain seq x y z
N MET A 1 55.15 0.61 -3.12
CA MET A 1 53.90 -0.06 -3.54
C MET A 1 53.26 0.84 -4.58
N LYS A 2 53.39 0.52 -5.89
CA LYS A 2 52.75 1.25 -6.97
C LYS A 2 51.32 0.71 -7.04
N LEU A 3 50.35 1.54 -6.73
CA LEU A 3 48.94 1.26 -7.05
C LEU A 3 48.75 1.60 -8.53
N ASP A 4 48.77 0.58 -9.37
CA ASP A 4 48.36 0.68 -10.76
C ASP A 4 46.85 0.59 -10.79
N TRP A 5 46.18 1.76 -10.93
CA TRP A 5 44.76 1.82 -11.15
C TRP A 5 44.51 1.69 -12.65
N ASP A 6 43.77 0.70 -13.08
CA ASP A 6 43.28 0.62 -14.43
C ASP A 6 42.17 1.67 -14.62
N LEU A 7 42.54 2.81 -15.20
CA LEU A 7 41.63 3.91 -15.48
C LEU A 7 40.49 3.51 -16.44
N HIS A 8 40.71 2.44 -17.27
CA HIS A 8 39.70 1.96 -18.18
C HIS A 8 38.51 1.34 -17.43
N GLU A 9 38.77 0.49 -16.43
CA GLU A 9 37.71 -0.08 -15.60
C GLU A 9 36.97 0.99 -14.80
N LEU A 10 37.63 2.06 -14.37
CA LEU A 10 37.02 3.17 -13.66
C LEU A 10 36.10 4.00 -14.58
N VAL A 11 36.50 4.22 -15.85
CA VAL A 11 35.68 4.91 -16.84
C VAL A 11 34.45 4.07 -17.17
N GLU A 12 34.60 2.77 -17.47
CA GLU A 12 33.48 1.86 -17.71
C GLU A 12 32.53 1.75 -16.51
N PHE A 13 33.07 1.79 -15.29
CA PHE A 13 32.27 1.84 -14.07
C PHE A 13 31.46 3.15 -14.00
N GLY A 14 32.13 4.28 -14.32
CA GLY A 14 31.47 5.61 -14.37
C GLY A 14 30.34 5.64 -15.42
N ASP A 15 30.57 5.11 -16.61
CA ASP A 15 29.59 5.05 -17.68
C ASP A 15 28.36 4.19 -17.27
N ARG A 16 28.60 3.05 -16.60
CA ARG A 16 27.50 2.23 -16.05
C ARG A 16 26.75 2.90 -14.91
N LEU A 17 27.40 3.76 -14.11
CA LEU A 17 26.72 4.56 -13.08
C LEU A 17 25.82 5.65 -13.66
N VAL A 18 26.20 6.19 -14.82
CA VAL A 18 25.44 7.23 -15.54
C VAL A 18 24.27 6.62 -16.34
N ASP A 19 24.26 5.29 -16.52
CA ASP A 19 23.14 4.60 -17.18
C ASP A 19 21.86 4.72 -16.33
N ALA A 20 21.10 5.76 -16.60
CA ALA A 20 19.85 6.08 -15.94
C ALA A 20 18.84 4.92 -16.00
N ASP A 21 18.79 4.22 -17.13
CA ASP A 21 17.84 3.11 -17.34
C ASP A 21 18.10 1.95 -16.39
N GLY A 22 19.36 1.62 -16.15
CA GLY A 22 19.73 0.57 -15.21
C GLY A 22 19.29 0.90 -13.77
N PHE A 23 19.59 2.10 -13.27
CA PHE A 23 19.18 2.55 -11.95
C PHE A 23 17.66 2.61 -11.81
N GLU A 24 17.00 3.18 -12.81
CA GLU A 24 15.55 3.31 -12.87
C GLU A 24 14.84 1.97 -12.68
N GLN A 25 15.30 0.93 -13.38
CA GLN A 25 14.71 -0.40 -13.29
C GLN A 25 14.76 -0.97 -11.86
N TYR A 26 15.88 -0.77 -11.14
CA TYR A 26 16.01 -1.24 -9.75
C TYR A 26 15.14 -0.44 -8.79
N MET A 27 15.05 0.87 -8.97
CA MET A 27 14.19 1.72 -8.14
C MET A 27 12.71 1.43 -8.38
N LYS A 28 12.32 1.21 -9.63
CA LYS A 28 10.97 0.77 -9.98
C LYS A 28 10.61 -0.56 -9.29
N LYS A 29 11.53 -1.52 -9.27
CA LYS A 29 11.35 -2.79 -8.54
C LYS A 29 11.25 -2.57 -7.03
N ALA A 30 12.07 -1.69 -6.45
CA ALA A 30 11.97 -1.36 -5.03
C ALA A 30 10.58 -0.79 -4.69
N THR A 31 10.09 0.15 -5.49
CA THR A 31 8.77 0.76 -5.32
C THR A 31 7.64 -0.28 -5.42
N GLN A 32 7.73 -1.22 -6.37
CA GLN A 32 6.77 -2.32 -6.49
C GLN A 32 6.76 -3.23 -5.24
N GLU A 33 7.94 -3.58 -4.71
CA GLU A 33 8.05 -4.40 -3.51
C GLU A 33 7.51 -3.68 -2.27
N ILE A 34 7.75 -2.37 -2.14
CA ILE A 34 7.19 -1.53 -1.06
C ILE A 34 5.66 -1.47 -1.18
N ALA A 35 5.13 -1.25 -2.38
CA ALA A 35 3.69 -1.23 -2.63
C ALA A 35 3.03 -2.56 -2.27
N LYS A 36 3.67 -3.68 -2.61
CA LYS A 36 3.21 -5.02 -2.22
C LYS A 36 3.16 -5.19 -0.70
N LYS A 37 4.15 -4.66 0.03
CA LYS A 37 4.16 -4.70 1.49
C LYS A 37 3.07 -3.83 2.09
N LEU A 38 2.91 -2.59 1.58
CA LEU A 38 1.81 -1.71 2.01
C LEU A 38 0.44 -2.37 1.78
N HIS A 39 0.23 -2.98 0.62
CA HIS A 39 -1.00 -3.71 0.33
C HIS A 39 -1.27 -4.84 1.32
N GLN A 40 -0.24 -5.60 1.70
CA GLN A 40 -0.36 -6.66 2.71
C GLN A 40 -0.76 -6.10 4.09
N THR A 41 -0.17 -4.97 4.51
CA THR A 41 -0.54 -4.33 5.78
C THR A 41 -1.94 -3.71 5.73
N LEU A 42 -2.35 -3.13 4.59
CA LEU A 42 -3.72 -2.65 4.38
C LEU A 42 -4.75 -3.78 4.53
N ILE A 43 -4.51 -4.94 3.89
CA ILE A 43 -5.37 -6.11 4.07
C ILE A 43 -5.43 -6.56 5.53
N LYS A 44 -4.28 -6.58 6.21
CA LYS A 44 -4.17 -7.00 7.62
C LYS A 44 -4.98 -6.09 8.56
N HIS A 45 -4.90 -4.77 8.37
CA HIS A 45 -5.56 -3.78 9.24
C HIS A 45 -6.99 -3.48 8.85
N THR A 46 -7.42 -3.84 7.63
CA THR A 46 -8.79 -3.63 7.19
C THR A 46 -9.75 -4.49 8.03
N PRO A 47 -10.75 -3.88 8.69
CA PRO A 47 -11.72 -4.63 9.47
C PRO A 47 -12.53 -5.58 8.58
N VAL A 48 -12.83 -6.76 9.14
CA VAL A 48 -13.58 -7.81 8.45
C VAL A 48 -14.95 -7.94 9.11
N ASP A 49 -16.00 -7.76 8.29
CA ASP A 49 -17.36 -8.16 8.62
C ASP A 49 -17.74 -9.33 7.68
N PHE A 50 -18.09 -9.02 6.43
CA PHE A 50 -18.33 -10.05 5.39
C PHE A 50 -17.14 -10.18 4.40
N GLY A 51 -16.01 -9.53 4.69
CA GLY A 51 -14.82 -9.58 3.85
C GLY A 51 -14.81 -8.65 2.64
N ASN A 52 -15.94 -8.02 2.28
CA ASN A 52 -16.05 -7.18 1.09
C ASN A 52 -15.04 -6.03 1.06
N LEU A 53 -14.86 -5.34 2.21
CA LEU A 53 -13.90 -4.25 2.33
C LEU A 53 -12.46 -4.74 2.12
N GLN A 54 -12.14 -5.88 2.71
CA GLN A 54 -10.81 -6.50 2.57
C GLN A 54 -10.58 -7.00 1.14
N MET A 55 -11.60 -7.58 0.49
CA MET A 55 -11.54 -7.99 -0.92
C MET A 55 -11.39 -6.80 -1.87
N GLY A 56 -11.88 -5.63 -1.50
CA GLY A 56 -11.70 -4.40 -2.26
C GLY A 56 -10.23 -4.06 -2.54
N TRP A 57 -9.32 -4.43 -1.66
CA TRP A 57 -7.88 -4.31 -1.85
C TRP A 57 -7.27 -5.39 -2.74
N ARG A 58 -7.90 -6.56 -2.85
CA ARG A 58 -7.35 -7.74 -3.56
C ARG A 58 -7.53 -7.69 -5.07
N THR A 59 -8.30 -6.76 -5.60
CA THR A 59 -8.64 -6.71 -7.03
C THR A 59 -7.57 -6.11 -7.92
N SER A 60 -6.48 -5.59 -7.37
CA SER A 60 -5.33 -5.13 -8.12
C SER A 60 -4.31 -6.27 -8.28
N GLU A 61 -4.44 -7.07 -9.34
CA GLU A 61 -3.62 -8.26 -9.54
C GLU A 61 -2.18 -7.96 -9.98
N ASN A 62 -1.89 -6.75 -10.45
CA ASN A 62 -0.59 -6.41 -11.00
C ASN A 62 -0.04 -5.09 -10.47
N TYR A 63 0.81 -5.16 -9.46
CA TYR A 63 1.56 -4.00 -8.95
C TYR A 63 2.45 -3.33 -10.00
N SER A 64 2.85 -4.04 -11.05
CA SER A 64 3.70 -3.51 -12.12
C SER A 64 3.04 -2.41 -12.95
N TYR A 65 1.71 -2.40 -13.03
CA TYR A 65 0.97 -1.37 -13.76
C TYR A 65 0.67 -0.11 -12.94
N MET A 66 1.04 -0.10 -11.66
CA MET A 66 0.71 0.97 -10.72
C MET A 66 1.90 1.87 -10.41
N VAL A 67 3.08 1.56 -10.95
CA VAL A 67 4.27 2.39 -10.74
C VAL A 67 4.37 3.39 -11.87
N GLU A 68 4.12 4.64 -11.54
CA GLU A 68 4.24 5.76 -12.44
C GLU A 68 5.50 6.58 -12.10
N VAL A 69 6.12 7.18 -13.11
CA VAL A 69 7.20 8.14 -12.92
C VAL A 69 6.58 9.50 -12.72
N VAL A 70 6.83 10.11 -11.56
CA VAL A 70 6.33 11.44 -11.23
C VAL A 70 7.52 12.32 -10.84
N GLY A 71 7.86 13.27 -11.71
CA GLY A 71 9.05 14.09 -11.54
C GLY A 71 10.32 13.22 -11.50
N ASN A 72 11.08 13.31 -10.40
CA ASN A 72 12.30 12.52 -10.19
C ASN A 72 12.06 11.28 -9.32
N GLY A 73 10.81 10.84 -9.16
CA GLY A 73 10.44 9.74 -8.27
C GLY A 73 9.49 8.74 -8.90
N TYR A 74 9.09 7.78 -8.08
CA TYR A 74 8.13 6.73 -8.47
C TYR A 74 6.94 6.80 -7.54
N GLU A 75 5.74 6.73 -8.11
CA GLU A 75 4.49 6.72 -7.38
C GLU A 75 3.76 5.40 -7.60
N VAL A 76 3.12 4.91 -6.54
CA VAL A 76 2.19 3.78 -6.60
C VAL A 76 0.89 4.18 -5.93
N THR A 77 -0.20 4.09 -6.68
CA THR A 77 -1.54 4.31 -6.14
C THR A 77 -2.18 2.99 -5.74
N LEU A 78 -2.49 2.84 -4.47
CA LEU A 78 -3.33 1.76 -3.95
C LEU A 78 -4.71 2.31 -3.62
N PHE A 79 -5.75 1.64 -4.07
CA PHE A 79 -7.12 2.07 -3.83
C PHE A 79 -8.03 0.91 -3.43
N ASN A 80 -9.07 1.23 -2.69
CA ASN A 80 -10.12 0.29 -2.36
C ASN A 80 -11.38 0.62 -3.17
N ARG A 81 -11.95 -0.37 -3.86
CA ARG A 81 -13.14 -0.18 -4.71
C ARG A 81 -14.46 -0.11 -3.93
N THR A 82 -14.42 -0.38 -2.64
CA THR A 82 -15.62 -0.41 -1.82
C THR A 82 -16.08 1.00 -1.49
N LEU A 83 -17.30 1.36 -1.87
CA LEU A 83 -17.86 2.72 -1.73
C LEU A 83 -17.85 3.26 -0.30
N TYR A 84 -17.95 2.39 0.70
CA TYR A 84 -17.99 2.79 2.10
C TYR A 84 -16.60 2.74 2.78
N ALA A 85 -15.53 2.44 2.04
CA ALA A 85 -14.18 2.31 2.61
C ALA A 85 -13.75 3.54 3.41
N LEU A 86 -13.98 4.74 2.86
CA LEU A 86 -13.65 6.00 3.51
C LEU A 86 -14.42 6.18 4.84
N TRP A 87 -15.71 5.86 4.85
CA TRP A 87 -16.53 5.97 6.06
C TRP A 87 -16.08 5.00 7.17
N VAL A 88 -15.60 3.84 6.79
CA VAL A 88 -15.05 2.88 7.76
C VAL A 88 -13.67 3.34 8.24
N ASN A 89 -12.85 3.93 7.35
CA ASN A 89 -11.54 4.44 7.73
C ASN A 89 -11.66 5.64 8.67
N ASP A 90 -12.33 6.70 8.23
CA ASP A 90 -12.34 8.00 8.89
C ASP A 90 -13.47 8.16 9.91
N GLY A 91 -14.46 7.27 9.82
CA GLY A 91 -15.72 7.43 10.53
C GLY A 91 -16.69 8.35 9.77
N HIS A 92 -17.88 8.48 10.30
CA HIS A 92 -18.91 9.30 9.66
C HIS A 92 -19.97 9.80 10.63
N LYS A 93 -20.61 10.90 10.26
CA LYS A 93 -21.79 11.42 10.97
C LYS A 93 -23.00 10.52 10.73
N GLN A 94 -23.81 10.36 11.78
CA GLN A 94 -25.13 9.74 11.66
C GLN A 94 -26.15 10.55 12.44
N ARG A 95 -27.44 10.33 12.16
CA ARG A 95 -28.54 11.06 12.81
C ARG A 95 -29.07 10.22 13.98
N PRO A 96 -28.86 10.64 15.25
CA PRO A 96 -29.49 9.99 16.41
C PRO A 96 -31.02 10.02 16.27
N GLY A 97 -31.68 8.97 16.73
CA GLY A 97 -33.12 8.79 16.61
C GLY A 97 -33.59 8.22 15.26
N ARG A 98 -32.71 8.12 14.24
CA ARG A 98 -33.07 7.48 12.97
C ARG A 98 -33.28 5.98 13.18
N PHE A 99 -34.43 5.48 12.75
CA PHE A 99 -34.71 4.04 12.65
C PHE A 99 -34.10 3.46 11.38
N ILE A 100 -33.43 2.33 11.51
CA ILE A 100 -32.88 1.53 10.41
C ILE A 100 -33.59 0.19 10.45
N PRO A 101 -34.43 -0.15 9.43
CA PRO A 101 -35.13 -1.42 9.38
C PRO A 101 -34.16 -2.57 9.12
N GLY A 102 -34.43 -3.75 9.72
CA GLY A 102 -33.57 -4.91 9.61
C GLY A 102 -33.65 -5.83 10.82
N TYR A 103 -32.75 -6.78 10.89
CA TYR A 103 -32.72 -7.76 11.97
C TYR A 103 -31.28 -8.10 12.37
N TRP A 104 -31.13 -8.64 13.57
CA TRP A 104 -29.83 -9.09 14.08
C TRP A 104 -29.64 -10.58 13.80
N GLU A 105 -28.51 -10.91 13.15
CA GLU A 105 -28.02 -12.25 12.94
C GLU A 105 -26.76 -12.44 13.79
N GLY A 106 -26.93 -12.96 15.00
CA GLY A 106 -25.87 -12.97 16.00
C GLY A 106 -25.46 -11.54 16.39
N SER A 107 -24.19 -11.16 16.17
CA SER A 107 -23.66 -9.82 16.41
C SER A 107 -23.75 -8.89 15.20
N HIS A 108 -24.25 -9.36 14.06
CA HIS A 108 -24.30 -8.59 12.80
C HIS A 108 -25.70 -8.07 12.52
N PHE A 109 -25.82 -6.79 12.22
CA PHE A 109 -27.08 -6.19 11.80
C PHE A 109 -27.24 -6.35 10.29
N ARG A 110 -28.36 -6.96 9.87
CA ARG A 110 -28.77 -7.11 8.48
C ARG A 110 -29.81 -6.05 8.15
N TYR A 111 -29.45 -5.14 7.24
CA TYR A 111 -30.41 -4.19 6.72
C TYR A 111 -31.43 -4.89 5.82
N ASP A 112 -32.72 -4.68 6.08
CA ASP A 112 -33.82 -5.11 5.24
C ASP A 112 -34.87 -3.99 5.23
N PRO A 113 -35.08 -3.33 4.09
CA PRO A 113 -36.03 -2.20 3.99
C PRO A 113 -37.48 -2.59 4.29
N ASN A 114 -37.82 -3.90 4.21
CA ASN A 114 -39.17 -4.40 4.44
C ASN A 114 -39.34 -5.01 5.86
N ALA A 115 -38.33 -4.97 6.68
CA ALA A 115 -38.44 -5.52 8.04
C ALA A 115 -39.22 -4.57 8.97
N ASP A 116 -40.14 -5.14 9.76
CA ASP A 116 -40.87 -4.42 10.82
C ASP A 116 -39.99 -4.19 12.06
N SER A 117 -38.93 -4.97 12.22
CA SER A 117 -37.91 -4.80 13.26
C SER A 117 -36.75 -3.92 12.77
N GLY A 118 -35.89 -3.49 13.68
CA GLY A 118 -34.73 -2.69 13.30
C GLY A 118 -33.94 -2.17 14.49
N MET A 119 -33.08 -1.18 14.24
CA MET A 119 -32.35 -0.47 15.27
C MET A 119 -32.53 1.02 15.18
N VAL A 120 -32.43 1.71 16.32
CA VAL A 120 -32.42 3.18 16.38
C VAL A 120 -30.98 3.64 16.62
N LEU A 121 -30.48 4.52 15.76
CA LEU A 121 -29.16 5.10 15.90
C LEU A 121 -29.11 5.96 17.18
N LYS A 122 -28.11 5.70 18.02
CA LYS A 122 -27.99 6.40 19.33
C LYS A 122 -26.92 7.48 19.33
N LYS A 123 -25.87 7.32 18.51
CA LYS A 123 -24.69 8.21 18.53
C LYS A 123 -24.72 9.14 17.31
N PRO A 124 -24.24 10.40 17.44
CA PRO A 124 -24.16 11.33 16.31
C PRO A 124 -22.96 11.03 15.38
N TRP A 125 -22.03 10.18 15.84
CA TRP A 125 -20.80 9.87 15.13
C TRP A 125 -20.45 8.40 15.27
N VAL A 126 -20.00 7.78 14.19
CA VAL A 126 -19.35 6.47 14.16
C VAL A 126 -17.85 6.67 14.06
N GLN A 127 -17.12 6.14 15.02
CA GLN A 127 -15.67 6.26 15.08
C GLN A 127 -15.02 5.49 13.93
N GLY A 128 -14.05 6.14 13.26
CA GLY A 128 -13.23 5.53 12.22
C GLY A 128 -12.31 4.43 12.78
N ARG A 129 -11.91 3.55 11.91
CA ARG A 129 -10.99 2.44 12.23
C ARG A 129 -9.53 2.79 11.96
N PHE A 130 -9.28 3.82 11.11
CA PHE A 130 -7.95 4.32 10.73
C PHE A 130 -7.01 3.22 10.25
N PHE A 131 -7.55 2.31 9.42
CA PHE A 131 -6.78 1.15 8.97
C PHE A 131 -5.74 1.53 7.93
N VAL A 132 -5.94 2.60 7.17
CA VAL A 132 -4.96 3.14 6.22
C VAL A 132 -3.77 3.71 6.98
N GLU A 133 -4.01 4.60 7.92
CA GLU A 133 -2.99 5.27 8.74
C GLU A 133 -2.18 4.25 9.55
N LYS A 134 -2.85 3.26 10.15
CA LYS A 134 -2.19 2.17 10.87
C LYS A 134 -1.27 1.35 9.96
N SER A 135 -1.70 1.12 8.72
CA SER A 135 -0.91 0.35 7.76
C SER A 135 0.34 1.09 7.30
N VAL A 136 0.20 2.39 7.03
CA VAL A 136 1.32 3.27 6.67
C VAL A 136 2.30 3.34 7.84
N LEU A 137 1.81 3.64 9.03
CA LEU A 137 2.63 3.76 10.24
C LEU A 137 3.38 2.45 10.58
N GLU A 138 2.73 1.28 10.43
CA GLU A 138 3.41 -0.01 10.61
C GLU A 138 4.56 -0.18 9.62
N LEU A 139 4.35 0.22 8.37
CA LEU A 139 5.38 0.09 7.34
C LEU A 139 6.53 1.08 7.57
N GLU A 140 6.23 2.34 7.88
CA GLU A 140 7.22 3.39 8.14
C GLU A 140 8.09 3.08 9.36
N ASN A 141 7.51 2.55 10.43
CA ASN A 141 8.25 2.15 11.63
C ASN A 141 9.02 0.82 11.47
N SER A 142 8.87 0.17 10.32
CA SER A 142 9.56 -1.09 10.04
C SER A 142 10.86 -0.86 9.27
N VAL A 143 11.83 -1.75 9.47
CA VAL A 143 13.08 -1.79 8.65
C VAL A 143 12.86 -2.35 7.24
N VAL A 144 11.59 -2.62 6.85
CA VAL A 144 11.28 -3.31 5.59
C VAL A 144 11.59 -2.44 4.38
N ILE A 145 11.23 -1.15 4.42
CA ILE A 145 11.52 -0.20 3.34
C ILE A 145 13.01 -0.11 3.10
N GLU A 146 13.78 0.11 4.17
CA GLU A 146 15.25 0.19 4.10
C GLU A 146 15.86 -1.10 3.52
N ARG A 147 15.39 -2.28 3.97
CA ARG A 147 15.86 -3.56 3.44
C ARG A 147 15.58 -3.74 1.96
N ILE A 148 14.39 -3.36 1.49
CA ILE A 148 14.00 -3.45 0.08
C ILE A 148 14.90 -2.54 -0.76
N VAL A 149 15.03 -1.27 -0.38
CA VAL A 149 15.85 -0.30 -1.10
C VAL A 149 17.30 -0.77 -1.15
N ASN A 150 17.89 -1.13 0.00
CA ASN A 150 19.27 -1.61 0.07
C ASN A 150 19.50 -2.89 -0.75
N ALA A 151 18.51 -3.78 -0.82
CA ALA A 151 18.62 -4.99 -1.63
C ALA A 151 18.68 -4.66 -3.13
N GLN A 152 17.86 -3.72 -3.60
CA GLN A 152 17.85 -3.29 -5.00
C GLN A 152 19.12 -2.48 -5.34
N LEU A 153 19.56 -1.59 -4.45
CA LEU A 153 20.81 -0.86 -4.62
C LEU A 153 22.02 -1.78 -4.70
N LYS A 154 22.09 -2.85 -3.89
CA LYS A 154 23.15 -3.85 -3.97
C LYS A 154 23.13 -4.61 -5.29
N LYS A 155 21.95 -4.91 -5.85
CA LYS A 155 21.83 -5.56 -7.16
C LYS A 155 22.30 -4.63 -8.27
N TRP A 156 21.86 -3.36 -8.26
CA TRP A 156 22.30 -2.35 -9.19
C TRP A 156 23.83 -2.14 -9.14
N TYR A 157 24.41 -1.98 -7.94
CA TYR A 157 25.85 -1.87 -7.76
C TYR A 157 26.62 -3.06 -8.35
N ARG A 158 26.14 -4.29 -8.09
CA ARG A 158 26.75 -5.49 -8.68
C ARG A 158 26.68 -5.47 -10.20
N TRP A 159 25.59 -5.02 -10.77
CA TRP A 159 25.47 -4.88 -12.20
C TRP A 159 26.46 -3.83 -12.74
N CYS A 160 26.59 -2.68 -12.08
CA CYS A 160 27.60 -1.69 -12.45
C CYS A 160 29.02 -2.23 -12.44
N VAL A 161 29.37 -3.01 -11.42
CA VAL A 161 30.73 -3.57 -11.28
C VAL A 161 30.99 -4.72 -12.26
N ASN A 162 30.04 -5.64 -12.43
CA ASN A 162 30.27 -6.88 -13.17
C ASN A 162 29.71 -6.87 -14.61
N GLY A 163 28.94 -5.84 -14.99
CA GLY A 163 28.30 -5.74 -16.30
C GLY A 163 27.25 -6.83 -16.61
N LYS A 164 26.66 -7.44 -15.54
CA LYS A 164 25.68 -8.53 -15.66
C LYS A 164 24.49 -8.32 -14.77
#